data_41213d2fd93d60c1e1d663521046e708
#
_entry.id   41213d2fd93d60c1e1d663521046e708
#
_cell.length_a   1.000
_cell.length_b   1.000
_cell.length_c   1.000
_cell.angle_alpha   90.00
_cell.angle_beta   90.00
_cell.angle_gamma   90.00
#
_symmetry.space_group_name_H-M   'P 1'
#
loop_
_entity.id
_entity.type
_entity.pdbx_description
1 polymer ?
#
loop_
_entity_poly.entity_id
_entity_poly.type
_entity_poly.pdbx_seq_one_letter_code
_entity_poly.pdbx_strand_id
1 'polypeptide(L)'
;MEEQKIFVGNEAPKESSFGFSITDFLHLLWKNWYWFVISIVACLAIATYYIKKTPKTYVRTATILVKDSRKGGNSDLIAFSDVAGVNTRKSVDNELIILNSNKLRHDVARRLRLDIGYSDKVGLRPRSLYGISPIEMAIVNDNETDSFAFTLTIGADSTVSLTNFAGMGVNETAAASTVKAHLGDTINSPIGSIIIKPTLYYNKNEKGHEIRVSKTSIAAAAGLAYVNVALADKNSSIIAISKM
;
A
#
# COMPACT_ATOMS: atom_id res chain seq x y z
N MET A 1 21.82 -96.67 -14.30
CA MET A 1 22.67 -95.50 -14.44
C MET A 1 21.88 -94.46 -15.21
N GLU A 2 21.18 -93.63 -14.49
CA GLU A 2 20.37 -92.52 -15.07
C GLU A 2 21.07 -91.23 -14.83
N GLU A 3 21.44 -90.57 -15.91
CA GLU A 3 22.04 -89.24 -15.86
C GLU A 3 20.94 -88.22 -15.66
N GLN A 4 20.95 -87.55 -14.54
CA GLN A 4 20.11 -86.34 -14.30
C GLN A 4 20.71 -85.13 -15.02
N LYS A 5 20.02 -84.67 -16.04
CA LYS A 5 20.28 -83.42 -16.71
C LYS A 5 19.76 -82.26 -15.81
N ILE A 6 20.67 -81.48 -15.22
CA ILE A 6 20.39 -80.28 -14.54
C ILE A 6 20.13 -79.17 -15.59
N PHE A 7 18.87 -78.71 -15.67
CA PHE A 7 18.51 -77.46 -16.40
C PHE A 7 18.85 -76.28 -15.55
N VAL A 8 19.92 -75.61 -15.87
CA VAL A 8 20.21 -74.29 -15.36
C VAL A 8 19.39 -73.25 -16.16
N GLY A 9 18.27 -72.81 -15.59
CA GLY A 9 17.48 -71.71 -16.11
C GLY A 9 18.22 -70.41 -15.88
N ASN A 10 18.76 -69.86 -16.91
CA ASN A 10 19.36 -68.52 -16.91
C ASN A 10 18.26 -67.53 -17.08
N GLU A 11 17.57 -67.14 -15.97
CA GLU A 11 16.69 -66.01 -15.96
C GLU A 11 17.53 -64.72 -15.82
N ALA A 12 17.69 -64.03 -16.94
CA ALA A 12 18.26 -62.70 -16.95
C ALA A 12 17.35 -61.75 -16.13
N PRO A 13 17.93 -60.90 -15.27
CA PRO A 13 17.12 -59.93 -14.52
C PRO A 13 16.42 -59.01 -15.52
N LYS A 14 15.08 -58.97 -15.45
CA LYS A 14 14.28 -57.93 -16.11
C LYS A 14 14.71 -56.60 -15.55
N GLU A 15 15.51 -55.87 -16.30
CA GLU A 15 15.70 -54.44 -16.09
C GLU A 15 14.35 -53.77 -16.18
N SER A 16 13.82 -53.39 -15.03
CA SER A 16 12.70 -52.44 -14.94
C SER A 16 13.21 -51.07 -15.37
N SER A 17 13.27 -50.85 -16.67
CA SER A 17 13.40 -49.50 -17.21
C SER A 17 12.16 -48.72 -16.74
N PHE A 18 12.35 -47.81 -15.80
CA PHE A 18 11.39 -46.76 -15.49
C PHE A 18 11.25 -45.82 -16.69
N GLY A 19 10.86 -46.39 -17.81
CA GLY A 19 10.44 -45.62 -18.97
C GLY A 19 9.01 -45.11 -18.72
N PHE A 20 8.88 -43.90 -18.19
CA PHE A 20 7.59 -43.26 -18.24
C PHE A 20 7.19 -43.09 -19.71
N SER A 21 6.37 -44.02 -20.18
CA SER A 21 5.78 -43.90 -21.51
C SER A 21 4.75 -42.76 -21.46
N ILE A 22 4.89 -41.79 -22.36
CA ILE A 22 3.95 -40.67 -22.49
C ILE A 22 2.52 -41.18 -22.70
N THR A 23 2.35 -42.30 -23.36
CA THR A 23 1.06 -42.97 -23.58
C THR A 23 0.44 -43.48 -22.29
N ASP A 24 1.23 -44.05 -21.38
CA ASP A 24 0.76 -44.57 -20.09
C ASP A 24 0.35 -43.39 -19.17
N PHE A 25 1.08 -42.27 -19.22
CA PHE A 25 0.76 -41.06 -18.52
C PHE A 25 -0.56 -40.45 -19.03
N LEU A 26 -0.76 -40.41 -20.36
CA LEU A 26 -2.01 -39.93 -20.96
C LEU A 26 -3.22 -40.80 -20.55
N HIS A 27 -3.04 -42.09 -20.50
CA HIS A 27 -4.11 -43.02 -20.13
C HIS A 27 -4.48 -42.92 -18.65
N LEU A 28 -3.48 -42.72 -17.77
CA LEU A 28 -3.69 -42.44 -16.35
C LEU A 28 -4.41 -41.10 -16.13
N LEU A 29 -4.04 -40.09 -16.92
CA LEU A 29 -4.66 -38.78 -16.90
C LEU A 29 -6.14 -38.83 -17.31
N TRP A 30 -6.47 -39.58 -18.35
CA TRP A 30 -7.84 -39.72 -18.84
C TRP A 30 -8.71 -40.55 -17.90
N LYS A 31 -8.17 -41.58 -17.27
CA LYS A 31 -8.88 -42.39 -16.27
C LYS A 31 -9.25 -41.57 -15.02
N ASN A 32 -8.40 -40.59 -14.62
CA ASN A 32 -8.61 -39.78 -13.41
C ASN A 32 -8.87 -38.29 -13.72
N TRP A 33 -9.44 -38.00 -14.88
CA TRP A 33 -9.65 -36.61 -15.35
C TRP A 33 -10.43 -35.71 -14.35
N TYR A 34 -11.36 -36.30 -13.60
CA TYR A 34 -12.15 -35.57 -12.62
C TYR A 34 -11.32 -35.01 -11.47
N TRP A 35 -10.25 -35.68 -11.05
CA TRP A 35 -9.32 -35.15 -10.07
C TRP A 35 -8.58 -33.92 -10.59
N PHE A 36 -8.28 -33.92 -11.87
CA PHE A 36 -7.63 -32.81 -12.55
C PHE A 36 -8.57 -31.59 -12.60
N VAL A 37 -9.83 -31.80 -12.92
CA VAL A 37 -10.85 -30.75 -12.95
C VAL A 37 -11.06 -30.16 -11.54
N ILE A 38 -11.16 -31.00 -10.51
CA ILE A 38 -11.30 -30.55 -9.11
C ILE A 38 -10.09 -29.71 -8.70
N SER A 39 -8.87 -30.16 -9.05
CA SER A 39 -7.64 -29.41 -8.75
C SER A 39 -7.62 -28.04 -9.44
N ILE A 40 -7.99 -27.97 -10.72
CA ILE A 40 -8.06 -26.71 -11.46
C ILE A 40 -9.10 -25.77 -10.84
N VAL A 41 -10.29 -26.27 -10.51
CA VAL A 41 -11.34 -25.46 -9.88
C VAL A 41 -10.87 -24.95 -8.51
N ALA A 42 -10.22 -25.77 -7.71
CA ALA A 42 -9.66 -25.38 -6.42
C ALA A 42 -8.58 -24.29 -6.59
N CYS A 43 -7.65 -24.45 -7.53
CA CYS A 43 -6.64 -23.43 -7.82
C CYS A 43 -7.26 -22.11 -8.30
N LEU A 44 -8.26 -22.15 -9.17
CA LEU A 44 -8.96 -20.96 -9.65
C LEU A 44 -9.73 -20.27 -8.52
N ALA A 45 -10.35 -21.03 -7.63
CA ALA A 45 -11.04 -20.48 -6.46
C ALA A 45 -10.06 -19.76 -5.51
N ILE A 46 -8.92 -20.38 -5.22
CA ILE A 46 -7.87 -19.77 -4.40
C ILE A 46 -7.29 -18.53 -5.09
N ALA A 47 -7.01 -18.60 -6.39
CA ALA A 47 -6.47 -17.48 -7.16
C ALA A 47 -7.46 -16.30 -7.20
N THR A 48 -8.75 -16.55 -7.45
CA THR A 48 -9.76 -15.49 -7.44
C THR A 48 -9.97 -14.88 -6.06
N TYR A 49 -9.91 -15.69 -5.00
CA TYR A 49 -9.94 -15.20 -3.62
C TYR A 49 -8.73 -14.30 -3.34
N TYR A 50 -7.53 -14.73 -3.70
CA TYR A 50 -6.29 -13.96 -3.51
C TYR A 50 -6.34 -12.63 -4.29
N ILE A 51 -6.71 -12.67 -5.57
CA ILE A 51 -6.84 -11.47 -6.40
C ILE A 51 -7.88 -10.50 -5.82
N LYS A 52 -9.00 -11.00 -5.30
CA LYS A 52 -10.02 -10.15 -4.67
C LYS A 52 -9.60 -9.56 -3.33
N LYS A 53 -8.70 -10.17 -2.60
CA LYS A 53 -8.21 -9.69 -1.30
C LYS A 53 -7.04 -8.72 -1.44
N THR A 54 -6.17 -8.88 -2.44
CA THR A 54 -4.95 -8.08 -2.60
C THR A 54 -5.26 -6.68 -3.12
N PRO A 55 -4.84 -5.60 -2.44
CA PRO A 55 -5.02 -4.24 -2.94
C PRO A 55 -4.18 -4.02 -4.19
N LYS A 56 -4.67 -3.16 -5.08
CA LYS A 56 -3.92 -2.77 -6.28
C LYS A 56 -2.77 -1.85 -5.87
N THR A 57 -1.56 -2.19 -6.28
CA THR A 57 -0.37 -1.35 -6.08
C THR A 57 -0.13 -0.52 -7.34
N TYR A 58 0.07 0.77 -7.16
CA TYR A 58 0.32 1.70 -8.26
C TYR A 58 1.72 2.29 -8.08
N VAL A 59 2.52 2.30 -9.14
CA VAL A 59 3.79 3.02 -9.19
C VAL A 59 3.53 4.39 -9.80
N ARG A 60 4.01 5.43 -9.13
CA ARG A 60 3.98 6.81 -9.63
C ARG A 60 5.41 7.34 -9.71
N THR A 61 5.72 7.96 -10.83
CA THR A 61 7.01 8.61 -11.06
C THR A 61 6.80 10.07 -11.38
N ALA A 62 7.69 10.90 -10.87
CA ALA A 62 7.78 12.31 -11.20
C ALA A 62 9.24 12.67 -11.45
N THR A 63 9.48 13.64 -12.31
CA THR A 63 10.81 14.14 -12.60
C THR A 63 10.90 15.62 -12.28
N ILE A 64 12.00 16.03 -11.64
CA ILE A 64 12.27 17.41 -11.29
C ILE A 64 13.58 17.82 -11.99
N LEU A 65 13.54 18.91 -12.72
CA LEU A 65 14.74 19.53 -13.28
C LEU A 65 15.30 20.53 -12.27
N VAL A 66 16.50 20.28 -11.80
CA VAL A 66 17.23 21.21 -10.94
C VAL A 66 17.90 22.25 -11.82
N LYS A 67 17.41 23.50 -11.75
CA LYS A 67 18.03 24.62 -12.46
C LYS A 67 19.07 25.26 -11.57
N ASP A 68 20.31 25.32 -12.06
CA ASP A 68 21.39 26.02 -11.36
C ASP A 68 21.11 27.53 -11.33
N SER A 69 20.81 28.06 -10.15
CA SER A 69 20.40 29.47 -9.95
C SER A 69 21.59 30.43 -9.95
N ARG A 70 22.81 29.94 -10.13
CA ARG A 70 24.06 30.75 -10.01
C ARG A 70 24.47 31.51 -11.26
N LYS A 71 23.55 31.74 -12.21
CA LYS A 71 23.83 32.59 -13.38
C LYS A 71 23.71 34.11 -13.08
N GLY A 72 24.29 34.57 -12.00
CA GLY A 72 24.24 35.98 -11.65
C GLY A 72 25.51 36.55 -11.03
N GLY A 73 26.70 36.18 -11.50
CA GLY A 73 27.94 36.77 -11.01
C GLY A 73 29.14 36.38 -11.84
N ASN A 74 29.80 37.38 -12.41
CA ASN A 74 31.10 37.36 -13.13
C ASN A 74 31.31 36.19 -14.13
N SER A 75 31.11 36.51 -15.41
CA SER A 75 31.20 35.60 -16.54
C SER A 75 32.52 34.84 -16.64
N ASP A 76 33.63 35.36 -16.10
CA ASP A 76 34.95 34.75 -16.21
C ASP A 76 35.17 33.58 -15.24
N LEU A 77 34.55 33.60 -14.07
CA LEU A 77 34.56 32.47 -13.12
C LEU A 77 33.65 31.32 -13.55
N ILE A 78 32.59 31.62 -14.32
CA ILE A 78 31.66 30.62 -14.85
C ILE A 78 32.29 29.79 -15.94
N ALA A 79 33.12 30.39 -16.83
CA ALA A 79 33.83 29.70 -17.89
C ALA A 79 34.82 28.67 -17.33
N PHE A 80 35.51 28.98 -16.23
CA PHE A 80 36.44 28.05 -15.57
C PHE A 80 35.70 26.90 -14.82
N SER A 81 34.54 27.15 -14.24
CA SER A 81 33.78 26.12 -13.53
C SER A 81 33.09 25.13 -14.48
N ASP A 82 32.74 25.56 -15.68
CA ASP A 82 32.13 24.72 -16.72
C ASP A 82 33.15 23.75 -17.33
N VAL A 83 34.40 24.19 -17.47
CA VAL A 83 35.51 23.33 -17.92
C VAL A 83 35.91 22.31 -16.83
N ALA A 84 35.79 22.66 -15.56
CA ALA A 84 36.12 21.76 -14.44
C ALA A 84 35.02 20.75 -14.07
N GLY A 85 33.80 20.89 -14.58
CA GLY A 85 32.68 19.95 -14.35
C GLY A 85 32.26 19.77 -12.88
N VAL A 86 32.78 20.57 -11.95
CA VAL A 86 32.78 20.33 -10.52
C VAL A 86 31.57 20.96 -9.80
N ASN A 87 31.02 22.04 -10.35
CA ASN A 87 30.01 22.84 -9.62
C ASN A 87 28.54 22.37 -9.79
N THR A 88 28.21 21.82 -10.95
CA THR A 88 26.83 21.39 -11.23
C THR A 88 26.46 20.15 -10.43
N ARG A 89 27.41 19.23 -10.24
CA ARG A 89 27.16 18.00 -9.44
C ARG A 89 26.90 18.28 -7.97
N LYS A 90 27.67 19.19 -7.35
CA LYS A 90 27.48 19.55 -5.94
C LYS A 90 26.12 20.19 -5.66
N SER A 91 25.59 20.95 -6.62
CA SER A 91 24.26 21.56 -6.50
C SER A 91 23.17 20.49 -6.51
N VAL A 92 23.22 19.55 -7.45
CA VAL A 92 22.21 18.47 -7.59
C VAL A 92 22.30 17.49 -6.43
N ASP A 93 23.49 17.14 -5.95
CA ASP A 93 23.69 16.28 -4.80
C ASP A 93 23.11 16.89 -3.52
N ASN A 94 23.27 18.20 -3.33
CA ASN A 94 22.67 18.91 -2.20
C ASN A 94 21.13 18.88 -2.26
N GLU A 95 20.53 19.10 -3.43
CA GLU A 95 19.08 18.99 -3.61
C GLU A 95 18.57 17.57 -3.34
N LEU A 96 19.35 16.57 -3.73
CA LEU A 96 19.03 15.16 -3.47
C LEU A 96 19.01 14.87 -1.96
N ILE A 97 19.97 15.41 -1.21
CA ILE A 97 20.02 15.31 0.26
C ILE A 97 18.82 16.01 0.88
N ILE A 98 18.46 17.21 0.40
CA ILE A 98 17.29 17.96 0.89
C ILE A 98 16.00 17.18 0.63
N LEU A 99 15.81 16.64 -0.59
CA LEU A 99 14.64 15.86 -0.95
C LEU A 99 14.52 14.55 -0.14
N ASN A 100 15.64 13.97 0.24
CA ASN A 100 15.67 12.79 1.12
C ASN A 100 15.57 13.12 2.61
N SER A 101 15.53 14.42 2.98
CA SER A 101 15.56 14.82 4.38
C SER A 101 14.28 14.40 5.13
N ASN A 102 14.45 13.99 6.37
CA ASN A 102 13.33 13.61 7.23
C ASN A 102 12.42 14.80 7.53
N LYS A 103 13.01 16.00 7.66
CA LYS A 103 12.26 17.24 7.89
C LYS A 103 11.28 17.53 6.76
N LEU A 104 11.74 17.42 5.50
CA LEU A 104 10.87 17.63 4.34
C LEU A 104 9.70 16.63 4.32
N ARG A 105 9.96 15.35 4.64
CA ARG A 105 8.91 14.33 4.72
C ARG A 105 7.86 14.63 5.80
N HIS A 106 8.29 15.11 6.97
CA HIS A 106 7.38 15.56 8.02
C HIS A 106 6.53 16.76 7.57
N ASP A 107 7.15 17.75 6.92
CA ASP A 107 6.43 18.93 6.43
C ASP A 107 5.42 18.56 5.33
N VAL A 108 5.78 17.63 4.44
CA VAL A 108 4.87 17.09 3.41
C VAL A 108 3.71 16.32 4.06
N ALA A 109 4.01 15.44 5.01
CA ALA A 109 2.98 14.69 5.73
C ALA A 109 1.98 15.59 6.44
N ARG A 110 2.46 16.65 7.08
CA ARG A 110 1.62 17.67 7.76
C ARG A 110 0.79 18.47 6.77
N ARG A 111 1.38 18.98 5.68
CA ARG A 111 0.67 19.79 4.67
C ARG A 111 -0.41 19.01 3.93
N LEU A 112 -0.15 17.76 3.62
CA LEU A 112 -1.08 16.90 2.90
C LEU A 112 -2.01 16.12 3.83
N ARG A 113 -1.92 16.33 5.16
CA ARG A 113 -2.72 15.62 6.18
C ARG A 113 -2.68 14.11 5.98
N LEU A 114 -1.46 13.56 5.72
CA LEU A 114 -1.26 12.12 5.53
C LEU A 114 -1.37 11.34 6.85
N ASP A 115 -1.43 12.04 7.96
CA ASP A 115 -1.69 11.51 9.30
C ASP A 115 -3.12 11.00 9.47
N ILE A 116 -4.07 11.50 8.66
CA ILE A 116 -5.48 11.10 8.71
C ILE A 116 -5.82 10.26 7.47
N GLY A 117 -6.18 9.01 7.71
CA GLY A 117 -6.61 8.09 6.68
C GLY A 117 -8.11 7.86 6.70
N TYR A 118 -8.75 7.91 5.54
CA TYR A 118 -10.13 7.54 5.34
C TYR A 118 -10.19 6.30 4.46
N SER A 119 -10.93 5.29 4.88
CA SER A 119 -11.11 4.06 4.09
C SER A 119 -12.52 3.53 4.25
N ASP A 120 -13.05 2.98 3.18
CA ASP A 120 -14.28 2.22 3.17
C ASP A 120 -14.02 0.75 2.80
N LYS A 121 -15.03 -0.09 2.97
CA LYS A 121 -14.97 -1.49 2.52
C LYS A 121 -15.80 -1.65 1.26
N VAL A 122 -15.13 -1.93 0.15
CA VAL A 122 -15.79 -2.34 -1.09
C VAL A 122 -15.60 -3.84 -1.28
N GLY A 123 -16.62 -4.60 -0.88
CA GLY A 123 -16.55 -6.06 -0.86
C GLY A 123 -15.54 -6.57 0.16
N LEU A 124 -14.51 -7.30 -0.28
CA LEU A 124 -13.46 -7.87 0.58
C LEU A 124 -12.22 -6.97 0.76
N ARG A 125 -12.20 -5.79 0.13
CA ARG A 125 -11.03 -4.91 0.11
C ARG A 125 -11.29 -3.60 0.82
N PRO A 126 -10.34 -3.13 1.65
CA PRO A 126 -10.32 -1.73 2.06
C PRO A 126 -9.94 -0.86 0.85
N ARG A 127 -10.68 0.21 0.62
CA ARG A 127 -10.39 1.23 -0.39
C ARG A 127 -10.04 2.53 0.32
N SER A 128 -8.90 3.12 -0.01
CA SER A 128 -8.55 4.45 0.48
C SER A 128 -9.42 5.51 -0.20
N LEU A 129 -9.93 6.43 0.59
CA LEU A 129 -10.73 7.56 0.15
C LEU A 129 -9.92 8.88 0.13
N TYR A 130 -8.59 8.81 0.13
CA TYR A 130 -7.76 10.00 0.11
C TYR A 130 -8.10 10.89 -1.09
N GLY A 131 -8.43 12.17 -0.81
CA GLY A 131 -8.83 13.15 -1.82
C GLY A 131 -10.27 13.05 -2.34
N ILE A 132 -11.00 11.96 -2.03
CA ILE A 132 -12.40 11.72 -2.43
C ILE A 132 -13.30 11.37 -1.24
N SER A 133 -12.81 11.56 -0.04
CA SER A 133 -13.60 11.29 1.18
C SER A 133 -14.84 12.18 1.25
N PRO A 134 -16.02 11.63 1.58
CA PRO A 134 -17.22 12.43 1.78
C PRO A 134 -17.20 13.29 3.04
N ILE A 135 -16.26 13.01 3.94
CA ILE A 135 -16.09 13.74 5.21
C ILE A 135 -14.65 14.17 5.40
N GLU A 136 -14.48 15.24 6.16
CA GLU A 136 -13.19 15.73 6.65
C GLU A 136 -13.24 15.84 8.18
N MET A 137 -12.25 15.31 8.87
CA MET A 137 -12.11 15.38 10.31
C MET A 137 -11.13 16.48 10.69
N ALA A 138 -11.53 17.36 11.60
CA ALA A 138 -10.66 18.29 12.30
C ALA A 138 -10.63 17.91 13.79
N ILE A 139 -9.44 17.94 14.38
CA ILE A 139 -9.21 17.64 15.79
C ILE A 139 -8.99 18.95 16.52
N VAL A 140 -9.71 19.19 17.62
CA VAL A 140 -9.65 20.48 18.34
C VAL A 140 -8.30 20.64 19.04
N ASN A 141 -7.80 19.58 19.69
CA ASN A 141 -6.48 19.54 20.34
C ASN A 141 -5.64 18.46 19.64
N ASP A 142 -5.08 18.80 18.47
CA ASP A 142 -4.32 17.88 17.65
C ASP A 142 -2.89 17.70 18.18
N ASN A 143 -2.56 16.53 18.71
CA ASN A 143 -1.20 16.13 19.04
C ASN A 143 -0.61 15.33 17.89
N GLU A 144 0.60 15.69 17.47
CA GLU A 144 1.32 15.02 16.37
C GLU A 144 1.68 13.55 16.66
N THR A 145 1.66 13.15 17.92
CA THR A 145 1.99 11.79 18.38
C THR A 145 0.78 10.86 18.50
N ASP A 146 -0.44 11.42 18.50
CA ASP A 146 -1.65 10.65 18.74
C ASP A 146 -1.92 9.67 17.59
N SER A 147 -2.35 8.47 17.99
CA SER A 147 -2.76 7.42 17.05
C SER A 147 -4.06 6.80 17.53
N PHE A 148 -5.09 6.87 16.70
CA PHE A 148 -6.38 6.29 16.99
C PHE A 148 -7.13 5.91 15.71
N ALA A 149 -8.18 5.13 15.85
CA ALA A 149 -9.10 4.79 14.75
C ALA A 149 -10.52 4.65 15.29
N PHE A 150 -11.49 4.90 14.44
CA PHE A 150 -12.91 4.63 14.70
C PHE A 150 -13.64 4.38 13.39
N THR A 151 -14.85 3.86 13.50
CA THR A 151 -15.76 3.68 12.36
C THR A 151 -16.85 4.73 12.44
N LEU A 152 -17.02 5.47 11.36
CA LEU A 152 -18.08 6.45 11.20
C LEU A 152 -19.14 5.89 10.25
N THR A 153 -20.39 5.94 10.65
CA THR A 153 -21.54 5.57 9.81
C THR A 153 -22.37 6.82 9.54
N ILE A 154 -22.62 7.10 8.27
CA ILE A 154 -23.45 8.22 7.84
C ILE A 154 -24.93 7.82 7.99
N GLY A 155 -25.67 8.55 8.81
CA GLY A 155 -27.11 8.37 9.03
C GLY A 155 -27.99 9.25 8.12
N ALA A 156 -29.29 9.28 8.45
CA ALA A 156 -30.21 10.22 7.83
C ALA A 156 -29.97 11.65 8.40
N ASP A 157 -30.39 12.67 7.65
CA ASP A 157 -30.44 14.07 8.13
C ASP A 157 -29.11 14.61 8.68
N SER A 158 -28.01 14.29 7.98
CA SER A 158 -26.67 14.73 8.38
C SER A 158 -26.24 14.25 9.78
N THR A 159 -26.85 13.19 10.29
CA THR A 159 -26.39 12.55 11.53
C THR A 159 -25.24 11.60 11.22
N VAL A 160 -24.32 11.48 12.16
CA VAL A 160 -23.21 10.54 12.12
C VAL A 160 -23.18 9.72 13.41
N SER A 161 -22.85 8.45 13.29
CA SER A 161 -22.62 7.55 14.41
C SER A 161 -21.18 7.08 14.40
N LEU A 162 -20.46 7.32 15.49
CA LEU A 162 -19.09 6.89 15.70
C LEU A 162 -19.06 5.68 16.58
N THR A 163 -18.39 4.64 16.14
CA THR A 163 -18.27 3.34 16.82
C THR A 163 -16.87 2.76 16.69
N ASN A 164 -16.58 1.69 17.41
CA ASN A 164 -15.32 0.94 17.31
C ASN A 164 -14.08 1.81 17.53
N PHE A 165 -14.08 2.58 18.61
CA PHE A 165 -12.94 3.40 18.97
C PHE A 165 -11.74 2.53 19.35
N ALA A 166 -10.58 2.82 18.80
CA ALA A 166 -9.31 2.16 19.09
C ALA A 166 -8.22 3.21 19.17
N GLY A 167 -7.34 3.11 20.14
CA GLY A 167 -6.24 4.05 20.28
C GLY A 167 -5.61 4.00 21.68
N MET A 168 -4.56 4.78 21.88
CA MET A 168 -3.88 4.87 23.16
C MET A 168 -4.81 5.53 24.20
N GLY A 169 -5.05 4.86 25.34
CA GLY A 169 -5.94 5.36 26.39
C GLY A 169 -7.43 5.03 26.23
N VAL A 170 -7.83 4.32 25.19
CA VAL A 170 -9.21 3.86 25.00
C VAL A 170 -9.42 2.52 25.70
N ASN A 171 -10.28 2.50 26.76
CA ASN A 171 -10.66 1.28 27.47
C ASN A 171 -11.69 0.49 26.67
N GLU A 172 -11.88 -0.81 27.00
CA GLU A 172 -12.84 -1.69 26.32
C GLU A 172 -14.28 -1.14 26.30
N THR A 173 -14.72 -0.52 27.39
CA THR A 173 -16.02 0.11 27.49
C THR A 173 -16.15 1.31 26.54
N ALA A 174 -15.10 2.12 26.42
CA ALA A 174 -15.03 3.26 25.51
C ALA A 174 -14.94 2.79 24.05
N ALA A 175 -14.23 1.69 23.79
CA ALA A 175 -14.13 1.10 22.45
C ALA A 175 -15.49 0.63 21.91
N ALA A 176 -16.35 0.09 22.78
CA ALA A 176 -17.70 -0.37 22.44
C ALA A 176 -18.76 0.74 22.44
N SER A 177 -18.41 1.96 22.87
CA SER A 177 -19.35 3.08 22.93
C SER A 177 -19.80 3.53 21.53
N THR A 178 -21.02 4.06 21.46
CA THR A 178 -21.56 4.69 20.26
C THR A 178 -21.84 6.16 20.55
N VAL A 179 -21.19 7.05 19.82
CA VAL A 179 -21.41 8.49 19.92
C VAL A 179 -22.18 8.94 18.68
N LYS A 180 -23.34 9.56 18.89
CA LYS A 180 -24.16 10.14 17.82
C LYS A 180 -24.03 11.65 17.83
N ALA A 181 -23.90 12.27 16.66
CA ALA A 181 -23.78 13.71 16.52
C ALA A 181 -24.27 14.17 15.14
N HIS A 182 -24.32 15.49 14.93
CA HIS A 182 -24.55 16.06 13.59
C HIS A 182 -23.23 16.49 12.94
N LEU A 183 -23.23 16.46 11.61
CA LEU A 183 -22.09 16.99 10.84
C LEU A 183 -21.92 18.50 11.12
N GLY A 184 -20.70 18.89 11.43
CA GLY A 184 -20.32 20.26 11.76
C GLY A 184 -20.24 20.55 13.27
N ASP A 185 -20.84 19.72 14.11
CA ASP A 185 -20.79 19.89 15.56
C ASP A 185 -19.46 19.42 16.15
N THR A 186 -19.12 19.98 17.32
CA THR A 186 -17.99 19.47 18.11
C THR A 186 -18.43 18.23 18.88
N ILE A 187 -17.82 17.09 18.55
CA ILE A 187 -18.14 15.78 19.11
C ILE A 187 -17.13 15.46 20.21
N ASN A 188 -17.61 15.30 21.43
CA ASN A 188 -16.79 14.79 22.53
C ASN A 188 -16.78 13.27 22.47
N SER A 189 -15.65 12.70 22.07
CA SER A 189 -15.47 11.27 21.91
C SER A 189 -14.40 10.72 22.87
N PRO A 190 -14.32 9.42 23.07
CA PRO A 190 -13.26 8.81 23.90
C PRO A 190 -11.84 9.08 23.44
N ILE A 191 -11.68 9.52 22.20
CA ILE A 191 -10.38 9.86 21.57
C ILE A 191 -10.10 11.37 21.57
N GLY A 192 -10.99 12.19 22.21
CA GLY A 192 -10.88 13.65 22.25
C GLY A 192 -12.02 14.35 21.51
N SER A 193 -11.95 15.68 21.49
CA SER A 193 -12.95 16.53 20.81
C SER A 193 -12.60 16.65 19.32
N ILE A 194 -13.51 16.20 18.47
CA ILE A 194 -13.37 16.20 17.02
C ILE A 194 -14.54 16.90 16.35
N ILE A 195 -14.31 17.46 15.17
CA ILE A 195 -15.33 18.07 14.31
C ILE A 195 -15.31 17.32 12.98
N ILE A 196 -16.46 16.85 12.52
CA ILE A 196 -16.61 16.17 11.25
C ILE A 196 -17.39 17.06 10.31
N LYS A 197 -16.75 17.47 9.21
CA LYS A 197 -17.35 18.34 8.19
C LYS A 197 -17.65 17.57 6.92
N PRO A 198 -18.76 17.85 6.22
CA PRO A 198 -19.02 17.30 4.91
C PRO A 198 -18.08 17.94 3.87
N THR A 199 -17.61 17.14 2.91
CA THR A 199 -16.83 17.61 1.76
C THR A 199 -17.71 17.74 0.52
N LEU A 200 -17.11 18.11 -0.62
CA LEU A 200 -17.80 18.16 -1.91
C LEU A 200 -18.31 16.78 -2.38
N TYR A 201 -17.72 15.70 -1.87
CA TYR A 201 -18.09 14.32 -2.21
C TYR A 201 -19.18 13.75 -1.30
N TYR A 202 -19.68 14.57 -0.35
CA TYR A 202 -20.75 14.15 0.55
C TYR A 202 -22.07 13.98 -0.18
N ASN A 203 -22.62 12.76 -0.13
CA ASN A 203 -23.90 12.46 -0.74
C ASN A 203 -24.93 12.09 0.36
N LYS A 204 -26.00 12.90 0.49
CA LYS A 204 -27.07 12.67 1.47
C LYS A 204 -27.82 11.34 1.28
N ASN A 205 -27.74 10.75 0.10
CA ASN A 205 -28.43 9.50 -0.24
C ASN A 205 -27.67 8.25 0.18
N GLU A 206 -26.39 8.36 0.57
CA GLU A 206 -25.56 7.25 1.01
C GLU A 206 -25.78 6.96 2.51
N LYS A 207 -26.98 6.51 2.86
CA LYS A 207 -27.29 6.09 4.23
C LYS A 207 -26.65 4.75 4.55
N GLY A 208 -26.06 4.63 5.75
CA GLY A 208 -25.41 3.40 6.19
C GLY A 208 -24.01 3.19 5.64
N HIS A 209 -23.44 4.18 4.94
CA HIS A 209 -22.07 4.08 4.47
C HIS A 209 -21.08 4.13 5.65
N GLU A 210 -20.30 3.08 5.80
CA GLU A 210 -19.31 2.94 6.86
C GLU A 210 -17.94 3.40 6.36
N ILE A 211 -17.38 4.39 7.05
CA ILE A 211 -16.05 4.91 6.78
C ILE A 211 -15.18 4.66 8.01
N ARG A 212 -14.09 3.94 7.82
CA ARG A 212 -13.06 3.84 8.85
C ARG A 212 -12.16 5.06 8.77
N VAL A 213 -12.11 5.80 9.85
CA VAL A 213 -11.20 6.94 10.02
C VAL A 213 -10.06 6.49 10.92
N SER A 214 -8.84 6.78 10.53
CA SER A 214 -7.64 6.49 11.32
C SER A 214 -6.74 7.70 11.36
N LYS A 215 -6.19 8.01 12.52
CA LYS A 215 -5.10 8.95 12.70
C LYS A 215 -3.85 8.17 13.10
N THR A 216 -2.74 8.54 12.53
CA THR A 216 -1.40 8.04 12.88
C THR A 216 -0.52 9.22 13.28
N SER A 217 0.55 8.98 14.03
CA SER A 217 1.51 10.05 14.34
C SER A 217 2.12 10.62 13.05
N ILE A 218 2.47 11.90 13.06
CA ILE A 218 3.12 12.57 11.91
C ILE A 218 4.42 11.84 11.52
N ALA A 219 5.16 11.31 12.50
CA ALA A 219 6.37 10.54 12.23
C ALA A 219 6.07 9.25 11.44
N ALA A 220 5.01 8.53 11.80
CA ALA A 220 4.58 7.34 11.06
C ALA A 220 4.08 7.70 9.66
N ALA A 221 3.29 8.77 9.53
CA ALA A 221 2.82 9.27 8.24
C ALA A 221 3.98 9.71 7.33
N ALA A 222 5.01 10.37 7.87
CA ALA A 222 6.22 10.72 7.14
C ALA A 222 7.01 9.48 6.68
N GLY A 223 7.01 8.41 7.48
CA GLY A 223 7.57 7.11 7.08
C GLY A 223 6.82 6.48 5.92
N LEU A 224 5.49 6.51 5.93
CA LEU A 224 4.65 6.05 4.83
C LEU A 224 4.77 6.92 3.58
N ALA A 225 5.12 8.21 3.74
CA ALA A 225 5.37 9.14 2.64
C ALA A 225 6.76 8.97 1.99
N TYR A 226 7.53 7.96 2.39
CA TYR A 226 8.84 7.69 1.78
C TYR A 226 8.70 7.49 0.27
N VAL A 227 9.54 8.20 -0.47
CA VAL A 227 9.69 8.10 -1.91
C VAL A 227 11.16 7.80 -2.22
N ASN A 228 11.40 7.02 -3.25
CA ASN A 228 12.75 6.81 -3.73
C ASN A 228 13.14 8.01 -4.61
N VAL A 229 14.21 8.70 -4.23
CA VAL A 229 14.73 9.86 -4.95
C VAL A 229 16.11 9.52 -5.47
N ALA A 230 16.29 9.56 -6.78
CA ALA A 230 17.55 9.25 -7.44
C ALA A 230 17.77 10.16 -8.65
N LEU A 231 19.02 10.30 -9.09
CA LEU A 231 19.33 10.93 -10.37
C LEU A 231 18.77 10.06 -11.51
N ALA A 232 18.17 10.67 -12.51
CA ALA A 232 17.68 9.96 -13.70
C ALA A 232 18.83 9.35 -14.49
N ASP A 233 19.99 10.02 -14.50
CA ASP A 233 21.26 9.55 -15.05
C ASP A 233 22.42 10.17 -14.28
N LYS A 234 23.57 9.50 -14.25
CA LYS A 234 24.76 9.87 -13.45
C LYS A 234 25.26 11.30 -13.71
N ASN A 235 25.01 11.86 -14.90
CA ASN A 235 25.44 13.20 -15.30
C ASN A 235 24.27 14.15 -15.57
N SER A 236 23.06 13.80 -15.11
CA SER A 236 21.84 14.57 -15.36
C SER A 236 21.54 15.53 -14.22
N SER A 237 21.01 16.71 -14.55
CA SER A 237 20.36 17.61 -13.59
C SER A 237 18.91 17.23 -13.31
N ILE A 238 18.46 16.06 -13.77
CA ILE A 238 17.10 15.56 -13.59
C ILE A 238 17.08 14.58 -12.43
N ILE A 239 16.23 14.86 -11.45
CA ILE A 239 15.95 13.97 -10.32
C ILE A 239 14.66 13.22 -10.62
N ALA A 240 14.72 11.90 -10.55
CA ALA A 240 13.57 11.03 -10.64
C ALA A 240 13.08 10.69 -9.23
N ILE A 241 11.79 10.87 -9.00
CA ILE A 241 11.10 10.52 -7.76
C ILE A 241 10.13 9.40 -8.08
N SER A 242 10.21 8.29 -7.37
CA SER A 242 9.31 7.15 -7.55
C SER A 242 8.75 6.68 -6.23
N LYS A 243 7.46 6.29 -6.25
CA LYS A 243 6.79 5.63 -5.13
C LYS A 243 6.09 4.39 -5.64
N MET A 244 6.31 3.30 -4.94
CA MET A 244 5.60 2.04 -5.14
C MET A 244 4.48 1.90 -4.12
#